data_e8fa2cc9de9582b8ba89c361bfee4a95
#
_entry.id   e8fa2cc9de9582b8ba89c361bfee4a95
#
_cell.length_a   1.000
_cell.length_b   1.000
_cell.length_c   1.000
_cell.angle_alpha   90.00
_cell.angle_beta   90.00
_cell.angle_gamma   90.00
#
_symmetry.space_group_name_H-M   'P 1'
#
loop_
_entity.id
_entity.type
_entity.pdbx_description
1 polymer ?
#
loop_
_entity_poly.entity_id
_entity_poly.type
_entity_poly.pdbx_seq_one_letter_code
_entity_poly.pdbx_strand_id
1 'polypeptide(L)'
;MSFVTNAPADAHTMTPLERRASASLASLFALRVLGLFLVLPVFALEASRYPGGADAAQVGLAFGIYGLAQACLQIPFGLAADRWGRKPVIVFGLLLFALGSLWAAVATDLESLLMARALQGSGAISAAVTALLADLTRNTVRTKGIALVGVSISVMFVLSLVIAPGLNAVIGLPGLFALTAGLAGLGVVAVLWWVP
;
A
#
# COMPACT_ATOMS: atom_id res chain seq x y z
N MET A 1 -9.35 43.29 -22.68
CA MET A 1 -9.29 43.59 -21.22
C MET A 1 -9.17 42.27 -20.48
N SER A 2 -7.95 41.87 -20.17
CA SER A 2 -7.65 40.58 -19.52
C SER A 2 -7.73 40.79 -18.01
N PHE A 3 -8.75 40.27 -17.37
CA PHE A 3 -8.78 40.17 -15.90
C PHE A 3 -7.83 39.06 -15.46
N VAL A 4 -6.57 39.39 -15.27
CA VAL A 4 -5.66 38.57 -14.50
C VAL A 4 -6.07 38.77 -13.05
N THR A 5 -6.92 37.86 -12.52
CA THR A 5 -7.18 37.78 -11.08
C THR A 5 -5.89 37.28 -10.42
N ASN A 6 -5.15 38.21 -9.80
CA ASN A 6 -4.07 37.90 -8.88
C ASN A 6 -4.68 37.12 -7.69
N ALA A 7 -4.69 35.79 -7.77
CA ALA A 7 -4.96 34.96 -6.61
C ALA A 7 -3.88 35.29 -5.56
N PRO A 8 -4.24 35.51 -4.29
CA PRO A 8 -3.27 35.81 -3.24
C PRO A 8 -2.19 34.73 -3.21
N ALA A 9 -0.93 35.11 -3.02
CA ALA A 9 0.23 34.20 -3.01
C ALA A 9 0.05 33.00 -2.06
N ASP A 10 -0.77 33.15 -1.02
CA ASP A 10 -1.12 32.11 -0.05
C ASP A 10 -2.07 31.04 -0.59
N ALA A 11 -2.75 31.27 -1.73
CA ALA A 11 -3.67 30.29 -2.33
C ALA A 11 -2.98 29.00 -2.77
N HIS A 12 -1.68 29.06 -3.07
CA HIS A 12 -0.88 27.94 -3.55
C HIS A 12 0.02 27.30 -2.46
N THR A 13 0.00 27.82 -1.24
CA THR A 13 0.75 27.25 -0.11
C THR A 13 -0.15 26.31 0.70
N MET A 14 0.39 25.16 1.12
CA MET A 14 -0.32 24.23 2.00
C MET A 14 -0.43 24.80 3.42
N THR A 15 -1.61 24.73 4.02
CA THR A 15 -1.78 25.00 5.44
C THR A 15 -1.06 23.94 6.28
N PRO A 16 -0.77 24.20 7.56
CA PRO A 16 -0.17 23.20 8.45
C PRO A 16 -1.00 21.89 8.52
N LEU A 17 -2.32 22.00 8.50
CA LEU A 17 -3.23 20.85 8.51
C LEU A 17 -3.12 20.03 7.20
N GLU A 18 -3.18 20.68 6.04
CA GLU A 18 -3.04 20.04 4.74
C GLU A 18 -1.67 19.35 4.58
N ARG A 19 -0.61 20.00 5.08
CA ARG A 19 0.75 19.42 5.08
C ARG A 19 0.83 18.20 5.98
N ARG A 20 0.26 18.27 7.19
CA ARG A 20 0.19 17.14 8.12
C ARG A 20 -0.60 15.98 7.52
N ALA A 21 -1.79 16.24 6.96
CA ALA A 21 -2.62 15.23 6.33
C ALA A 21 -1.90 14.56 5.14
N SER A 22 -1.31 15.36 4.24
CA SER A 22 -0.57 14.83 3.08
C SER A 22 0.64 14.01 3.50
N ALA A 23 1.41 14.46 4.50
CA ALA A 23 2.57 13.72 5.01
C ALA A 23 2.16 12.42 5.70
N SER A 24 1.10 12.41 6.51
CA SER A 24 0.59 11.20 7.18
C SER A 24 0.12 10.16 6.18
N LEU A 25 -0.64 10.56 5.14
CA LEU A 25 -1.12 9.66 4.10
C LEU A 25 0.02 9.19 3.18
N ALA A 26 0.99 10.04 2.87
CA ALA A 26 2.19 9.66 2.13
C ALA A 26 3.03 8.62 2.92
N SER A 27 3.20 8.81 4.23
CA SER A 27 3.89 7.84 5.09
C SER A 27 3.15 6.51 5.17
N LEU A 28 1.82 6.53 5.23
CA LEU A 28 0.99 5.33 5.20
C LEU A 28 1.21 4.53 3.90
N PHE A 29 1.16 5.22 2.74
CA PHE A 29 1.45 4.60 1.47
C PHE A 29 2.90 4.10 1.41
N ALA A 30 3.85 4.87 1.90
CA ALA A 30 5.27 4.50 1.95
C ALA A 30 5.48 3.18 2.70
N LEU A 31 4.91 3.03 3.90
CA LEU A 31 5.02 1.80 4.71
C LEU A 31 4.40 0.60 4.00
N ARG A 32 3.20 0.77 3.43
CA ARG A 32 2.50 -0.30 2.71
C ARG A 32 3.26 -0.73 1.46
N VAL A 33 3.73 0.24 0.68
CA VAL A 33 4.45 0.00 -0.58
C VAL A 33 5.81 -0.61 -0.32
N LEU A 34 6.52 -0.16 0.71
CA LEU A 34 7.79 -0.76 1.13
C LEU A 34 7.60 -2.25 1.42
N GLY A 35 6.63 -2.62 2.27
CA GLY A 35 6.35 -4.01 2.59
C GLY A 35 6.00 -4.85 1.37
N LEU A 36 5.17 -4.33 0.47
CA LEU A 36 4.80 -5.02 -0.77
C LEU A 36 6.01 -5.23 -1.69
N PHE A 37 6.79 -4.19 -1.93
CA PHE A 37 7.89 -4.24 -2.89
C PHE A 37 9.13 -4.95 -2.35
N LEU A 38 9.30 -5.12 -1.04
CA LEU A 38 10.34 -5.99 -0.48
C LEU A 38 10.17 -7.45 -0.90
N VAL A 39 8.94 -7.89 -1.11
CA VAL A 39 8.63 -9.27 -1.53
C VAL A 39 8.86 -9.46 -3.04
N LEU A 40 8.53 -8.46 -3.87
CA LEU A 40 8.45 -8.60 -5.32
C LEU A 40 9.73 -9.13 -5.99
N PRO A 41 10.94 -8.59 -5.74
CA PRO A 41 12.13 -8.99 -6.49
C PRO A 41 12.62 -10.42 -6.18
N VAL A 42 12.23 -10.97 -5.04
CA VAL A 42 12.66 -12.30 -4.58
C VAL A 42 11.55 -13.35 -4.67
N PHE A 43 10.30 -12.93 -4.86
CA PHE A 43 9.12 -13.77 -4.77
C PHE A 43 9.18 -14.98 -5.71
N ALA A 44 9.41 -14.76 -6.99
CA ALA A 44 9.37 -15.84 -7.98
C ALA A 44 10.44 -16.92 -7.72
N LEU A 45 11.64 -16.48 -7.30
CA LEU A 45 12.73 -17.40 -6.99
C LEU A 45 12.44 -18.22 -5.73
N GLU A 46 11.96 -17.58 -4.69
CA GLU A 46 11.66 -18.27 -3.43
C GLU A 46 10.39 -19.12 -3.52
N ALA A 47 9.34 -18.63 -4.19
CA ALA A 47 8.08 -19.37 -4.37
C ALA A 47 8.29 -20.67 -5.18
N SER A 48 9.24 -20.69 -6.12
CA SER A 48 9.57 -21.92 -6.87
C SER A 48 10.15 -23.05 -6.00
N ARG A 49 10.64 -22.74 -4.79
CA ARG A 49 11.17 -23.71 -3.82
C ARG A 49 10.08 -24.34 -2.94
N TYR A 50 8.88 -23.80 -2.94
CA TYR A 50 7.77 -24.35 -2.17
C TYR A 50 7.23 -25.63 -2.82
N PRO A 51 6.67 -26.57 -2.05
CA PRO A 51 5.86 -27.66 -2.59
C PRO A 51 4.79 -27.11 -3.54
N GLY A 52 4.73 -27.63 -4.76
CA GLY A 52 3.90 -27.11 -5.85
C GLY A 52 4.53 -25.99 -6.70
N GLY A 53 5.71 -25.47 -6.31
CA GLY A 53 6.41 -24.39 -7.01
C GLY A 53 7.18 -24.80 -8.28
N ALA A 54 7.15 -26.08 -8.67
CA ALA A 54 7.79 -26.56 -9.89
C ALA A 54 7.13 -26.05 -11.17
N ASP A 55 5.83 -25.69 -11.11
CA ASP A 55 5.08 -25.10 -12.20
C ASP A 55 5.20 -23.58 -12.20
N ALA A 56 5.93 -23.05 -13.19
CA ALA A 56 6.13 -21.61 -13.37
C ALA A 56 4.80 -20.83 -13.57
N ALA A 57 3.76 -21.47 -14.12
CA ALA A 57 2.45 -20.84 -14.28
C ALA A 57 1.76 -20.64 -12.93
N GLN A 58 1.87 -21.59 -12.02
CA GLN A 58 1.34 -21.47 -10.66
C GLN A 58 2.09 -20.42 -9.84
N VAL A 59 3.41 -20.35 -9.95
CA VAL A 59 4.22 -19.29 -9.33
C VAL A 59 3.82 -17.92 -9.88
N GLY A 60 3.63 -17.81 -11.20
CA GLY A 60 3.13 -16.59 -11.84
C GLY A 60 1.73 -16.20 -11.37
N LEU A 61 0.85 -17.17 -11.18
CA LEU A 61 -0.49 -16.95 -10.61
C LEU A 61 -0.41 -16.46 -9.16
N ALA A 62 0.41 -17.08 -8.32
CA ALA A 62 0.61 -16.66 -6.94
C ALA A 62 1.20 -15.24 -6.83
N PHE A 63 2.03 -14.85 -7.81
CA PHE A 63 2.52 -13.49 -7.94
C PHE A 63 1.40 -12.52 -8.35
N GLY A 64 0.64 -12.85 -9.40
CA GLY A 64 -0.34 -11.97 -10.03
C GLY A 64 -1.67 -11.85 -9.27
N ILE A 65 -2.06 -12.88 -8.49
CA ILE A 65 -3.35 -12.92 -7.78
C ILE A 65 -3.54 -11.76 -6.81
N TYR A 66 -2.45 -11.28 -6.20
CA TYR A 66 -2.46 -10.07 -5.38
C TYR A 66 -2.98 -8.87 -6.16
N GLY A 67 -2.40 -8.61 -7.35
CA GLY A 67 -2.81 -7.50 -8.21
C GLY A 67 -4.23 -7.63 -8.73
N LEU A 68 -4.63 -8.86 -9.09
CA LEU A 68 -5.99 -9.16 -9.55
C LEU A 68 -7.01 -8.90 -8.45
N ALA A 69 -6.80 -9.43 -7.25
CA ALA A 69 -7.68 -9.21 -6.10
C ALA A 69 -7.78 -7.71 -5.77
N GLN A 70 -6.64 -7.01 -5.78
CA GLN A 70 -6.61 -5.56 -5.56
C GLN A 70 -7.40 -4.80 -6.63
N ALA A 71 -7.23 -5.13 -7.91
CA ALA A 71 -7.95 -4.47 -9.00
C ALA A 71 -9.46 -4.68 -8.90
N CYS A 72 -9.91 -5.92 -8.66
CA CYS A 72 -11.32 -6.25 -8.51
C CYS A 72 -11.97 -5.53 -7.32
N LEU A 73 -11.25 -5.42 -6.20
CA LEU A 73 -11.78 -4.85 -4.97
C LEU A 73 -11.58 -3.32 -4.85
N GLN A 74 -10.84 -2.70 -5.76
CA GLN A 74 -10.62 -1.25 -5.76
C GLN A 74 -11.94 -0.45 -5.82
N ILE A 75 -12.88 -0.87 -6.68
CA ILE A 75 -14.20 -0.23 -6.81
C ILE A 75 -15.07 -0.48 -5.58
N PRO A 76 -15.28 -1.73 -5.11
CA PRO A 76 -16.02 -1.98 -3.87
C PRO A 76 -15.48 -1.22 -2.65
N PHE A 77 -14.16 -1.17 -2.48
CA PHE A 77 -13.55 -0.41 -1.38
C PHE A 77 -13.76 1.11 -1.51
N GLY A 78 -13.73 1.64 -2.75
CA GLY A 78 -14.07 3.03 -3.01
C GLY A 78 -15.50 3.36 -2.59
N LEU A 79 -16.46 2.57 -3.02
CA LEU A 79 -17.88 2.72 -2.66
C LEU A 79 -18.14 2.54 -1.16
N ALA A 80 -17.47 1.57 -0.54
CA ALA A 80 -17.52 1.37 0.91
C ALA A 80 -16.98 2.59 1.67
N ALA A 81 -15.89 3.19 1.18
CA ALA A 81 -15.31 4.38 1.77
C ALA A 81 -16.20 5.62 1.65
N ASP A 82 -16.99 5.73 0.58
CA ASP A 82 -18.00 6.78 0.43
C ASP A 82 -19.18 6.59 1.40
N ARG A 83 -19.57 5.32 1.66
CA ARG A 83 -20.75 4.99 2.47
C ARG A 83 -20.47 4.93 3.98
N TRP A 84 -19.34 4.32 4.38
CA TRP A 84 -19.00 4.03 5.77
C TRP A 84 -17.90 4.93 6.31
N GLY A 85 -17.37 5.82 5.48
CA GLY A 85 -16.28 6.73 5.82
C GLY A 85 -14.91 6.19 5.39
N ARG A 86 -13.99 7.14 5.12
CA ARG A 86 -12.66 6.84 4.57
C ARG A 86 -11.78 6.05 5.56
N LYS A 87 -11.66 6.54 6.81
CA LYS A 87 -10.76 5.95 7.80
C LYS A 87 -11.09 4.51 8.17
N PRO A 88 -12.36 4.14 8.50
CA PRO A 88 -12.70 2.75 8.82
C PRO A 88 -12.35 1.77 7.69
N VAL A 89 -12.61 2.16 6.44
CA VAL A 89 -12.33 1.32 5.27
C VAL A 89 -10.83 1.18 5.04
N ILE A 90 -10.04 2.24 5.26
CA ILE A 90 -8.57 2.17 5.19
C ILE A 90 -8.03 1.23 6.27
N VAL A 91 -8.50 1.33 7.51
CA VAL A 91 -8.09 0.44 8.61
C VAL A 91 -8.46 -1.00 8.29
N PHE A 92 -9.68 -1.26 7.83
CA PHE A 92 -10.12 -2.60 7.44
C PHE A 92 -9.26 -3.20 6.31
N GLY A 93 -8.97 -2.43 5.27
CA GLY A 93 -8.11 -2.88 4.17
C GLY A 93 -6.66 -3.14 4.61
N LEU A 94 -6.10 -2.32 5.53
CA LEU A 94 -4.78 -2.57 6.11
C LEU A 94 -4.76 -3.84 6.97
N LEU A 95 -5.84 -4.13 7.70
CA LEU A 95 -5.97 -5.36 8.47
C LEU A 95 -6.03 -6.59 7.56
N LEU A 96 -6.79 -6.54 6.45
CA LEU A 96 -6.79 -7.61 5.45
C LEU A 96 -5.40 -7.82 4.85
N PHE A 97 -4.70 -6.74 4.52
CA PHE A 97 -3.34 -6.78 4.00
C PHE A 97 -2.37 -7.40 5.02
N ALA A 98 -2.47 -7.02 6.30
CA ALA A 98 -1.65 -7.56 7.38
C ALA A 98 -1.93 -9.05 7.62
N LEU A 99 -3.21 -9.45 7.67
CA LEU A 99 -3.62 -10.85 7.85
C LEU A 99 -3.15 -11.73 6.69
N GLY A 100 -3.31 -11.26 5.44
CA GLY A 100 -2.78 -11.95 4.26
C GLY A 100 -1.25 -12.09 4.32
N SER A 101 -0.55 -11.05 4.79
CA SER A 101 0.90 -11.08 4.96
C SER A 101 1.33 -12.05 6.07
N LEU A 102 0.62 -12.10 7.21
CA LEU A 102 0.88 -13.07 8.28
C LEU A 102 0.63 -14.50 7.80
N TRP A 103 -0.45 -14.74 7.07
CA TRP A 103 -0.71 -16.05 6.49
C TRP A 103 0.40 -16.46 5.51
N ALA A 104 0.83 -15.56 4.62
CA ALA A 104 1.93 -15.81 3.70
C ALA A 104 3.26 -16.11 4.43
N ALA A 105 3.49 -15.51 5.60
CA ALA A 105 4.68 -15.77 6.42
C ALA A 105 4.73 -17.19 7.01
N VAL A 106 3.58 -17.83 7.19
CA VAL A 106 3.47 -19.21 7.72
C VAL A 106 3.06 -20.23 6.66
N ALA A 107 2.93 -19.83 5.40
CA ALA A 107 2.58 -20.71 4.31
C ALA A 107 3.68 -21.77 4.09
N THR A 108 3.29 -23.04 3.94
CA THR A 108 4.19 -24.19 3.76
C THR A 108 4.21 -24.74 2.34
N ASP A 109 3.25 -24.34 1.52
CA ASP A 109 3.08 -24.76 0.12
C ASP A 109 2.62 -23.58 -0.75
N LEU A 110 2.71 -23.75 -2.06
CA LEU A 110 2.38 -22.69 -3.02
C LEU A 110 0.89 -22.34 -3.02
N GLU A 111 0.01 -23.31 -2.77
CA GLU A 111 -1.44 -23.08 -2.75
C GLU A 111 -1.82 -22.17 -1.57
N SER A 112 -1.32 -22.48 -0.37
CA SER A 112 -1.46 -21.64 0.81
C SER A 112 -0.92 -20.22 0.58
N LEU A 113 0.25 -20.12 -0.07
CA LEU A 113 0.85 -18.84 -0.41
C LEU A 113 -0.01 -18.05 -1.41
N LEU A 114 -0.62 -18.71 -2.41
CA LEU A 114 -1.54 -18.12 -3.38
C LEU A 114 -2.76 -17.53 -2.68
N MET A 115 -3.39 -18.30 -1.80
CA MET A 115 -4.56 -17.84 -1.02
C MET A 115 -4.22 -16.67 -0.10
N ALA A 116 -3.07 -16.73 0.55
CA ALA A 116 -2.57 -15.63 1.38
C ALA A 116 -2.33 -14.35 0.55
N ARG A 117 -1.79 -14.48 -0.67
CA ARG A 117 -1.59 -13.37 -1.60
C ARG A 117 -2.92 -12.79 -2.10
N ALA A 118 -3.93 -13.61 -2.36
CA ALA A 118 -5.28 -13.15 -2.70
C ALA A 118 -5.89 -12.33 -1.56
N LEU A 119 -5.79 -12.82 -0.32
CA LEU A 119 -6.23 -12.09 0.87
C LEU A 119 -5.47 -10.78 1.06
N GLN A 120 -4.14 -10.79 0.90
CA GLN A 120 -3.30 -9.62 0.98
C GLN A 120 -3.72 -8.56 -0.05
N GLY A 121 -3.98 -8.97 -1.31
CA GLY A 121 -4.47 -8.09 -2.38
C GLY A 121 -5.86 -7.52 -2.09
N SER A 122 -6.69 -8.24 -1.34
CA SER A 122 -8.03 -7.79 -0.96
C SER A 122 -8.02 -6.51 -0.10
N GLY A 123 -6.89 -6.12 0.47
CA GLY A 123 -6.72 -4.85 1.15
C GLY A 123 -6.57 -3.64 0.20
N ALA A 124 -7.53 -3.42 -0.70
CA ALA A 124 -7.49 -2.42 -1.79
C ALA A 124 -7.77 -0.99 -1.30
N ILE A 125 -6.90 -0.39 -0.50
CA ILE A 125 -7.11 0.92 0.15
C ILE A 125 -6.80 2.14 -0.72
N SER A 126 -6.21 1.97 -1.90
CA SER A 126 -5.66 3.09 -2.68
C SER A 126 -6.71 4.14 -3.04
N ALA A 127 -7.93 3.72 -3.44
CA ALA A 127 -9.03 4.63 -3.74
C ALA A 127 -9.47 5.41 -2.49
N ALA A 128 -9.63 4.73 -1.34
CA ALA A 128 -10.05 5.35 -0.10
C ALA A 128 -9.03 6.37 0.42
N VAL A 129 -7.72 6.06 0.32
CA VAL A 129 -6.65 6.99 0.76
C VAL A 129 -6.56 8.20 -0.17
N THR A 130 -6.67 8.01 -1.50
CA THR A 130 -6.66 9.12 -2.46
C THR A 130 -7.88 10.02 -2.24
N ALA A 131 -9.05 9.45 -1.98
CA ALA A 131 -10.24 10.20 -1.67
C ALA A 131 -10.10 10.96 -0.33
N LEU A 132 -9.55 10.33 0.72
CA LEU A 132 -9.29 11.01 1.99
C LEU A 132 -8.31 12.19 1.82
N LEU A 133 -7.26 12.02 1.02
CA LEU A 133 -6.34 13.10 0.69
C LEU A 133 -7.06 14.27 0.00
N ALA A 134 -7.98 13.95 -0.93
CA ALA A 134 -8.76 14.95 -1.63
C ALA A 134 -9.72 15.71 -0.69
N ASP A 135 -10.31 15.00 0.29
CA ASP A 135 -11.20 15.59 1.29
C ASP A 135 -10.44 16.52 2.27
N LEU A 136 -9.18 16.21 2.57
CA LEU A 136 -8.33 16.96 3.51
C LEU A 136 -7.48 18.06 2.87
N THR A 137 -7.56 18.24 1.54
CA THR A 137 -6.77 19.22 0.80
C THR A 137 -7.63 20.07 -0.11
N ARG A 138 -7.37 21.42 -0.14
CA ARG A 138 -8.02 22.33 -1.09
C ARG A 138 -7.63 21.98 -2.53
N ASN A 139 -8.52 22.25 -3.47
CA ASN A 139 -8.30 21.98 -4.90
C ASN A 139 -6.98 22.60 -5.43
N THR A 140 -6.61 23.79 -4.93
CA THR A 140 -5.39 24.52 -5.34
C THR A 140 -4.09 23.84 -4.93
N VAL A 141 -4.10 23.00 -3.88
CA VAL A 141 -2.91 22.33 -3.34
C VAL A 141 -3.00 20.80 -3.42
N ARG A 142 -4.14 20.23 -3.83
CA ARG A 142 -4.37 18.79 -3.95
C ARG A 142 -3.31 18.08 -4.78
N THR A 143 -2.92 18.66 -5.91
CA THR A 143 -1.87 18.11 -6.77
C THR A 143 -0.54 17.97 -6.03
N LYS A 144 -0.20 18.89 -5.12
CA LYS A 144 1.02 18.79 -4.30
C LYS A 144 0.93 17.62 -3.32
N GLY A 145 -0.25 17.39 -2.71
CA GLY A 145 -0.48 16.24 -1.83
C GLY A 145 -0.35 14.91 -2.58
N ILE A 146 -0.97 14.79 -3.76
CA ILE A 146 -0.87 13.61 -4.62
C ILE A 146 0.58 13.38 -5.07
N ALA A 147 1.29 14.45 -5.45
CA ALA A 147 2.70 14.37 -5.84
C ALA A 147 3.58 13.85 -4.68
N LEU A 148 3.33 14.30 -3.44
CA LEU A 148 4.04 13.82 -2.26
C LEU A 148 3.85 12.31 -2.06
N VAL A 149 2.62 11.82 -2.21
CA VAL A 149 2.31 10.38 -2.16
C VAL A 149 3.05 9.64 -3.28
N GLY A 150 3.01 10.14 -4.52
CA GLY A 150 3.69 9.54 -5.66
C GLY A 150 5.22 9.45 -5.47
N VAL A 151 5.85 10.52 -4.99
CA VAL A 151 7.28 10.53 -4.66
C VAL A 151 7.60 9.52 -3.57
N SER A 152 6.78 9.44 -2.52
CA SER A 152 6.97 8.46 -1.43
C SER A 152 6.90 7.02 -1.95
N ILE A 153 5.96 6.71 -2.85
CA ILE A 153 5.84 5.40 -3.51
C ILE A 153 7.13 5.09 -4.29
N SER A 154 7.58 6.03 -5.12
CA SER A 154 8.77 5.82 -5.96
C SER A 154 10.04 5.61 -5.15
N VAL A 155 10.24 6.39 -4.09
CA VAL A 155 11.38 6.24 -3.17
C VAL A 155 11.35 4.88 -2.48
N MET A 156 10.19 4.45 -1.96
CA MET A 156 10.06 3.15 -1.29
C MET A 156 10.22 1.98 -2.26
N PHE A 157 9.79 2.13 -3.51
CA PHE A 157 10.02 1.14 -4.55
C PHE A 157 11.52 0.93 -4.81
N VAL A 158 12.26 2.00 -5.07
CA VAL A 158 13.71 1.93 -5.29
C VAL A 158 14.43 1.37 -4.07
N LEU A 159 14.07 1.83 -2.87
CA LEU A 159 14.66 1.38 -1.62
C LEU A 159 14.43 -0.13 -1.41
N SER A 160 13.22 -0.62 -1.68
CA SER A 160 12.88 -2.03 -1.55
C SER A 160 13.65 -2.90 -2.53
N LEU A 161 13.83 -2.48 -3.79
CA LEU A 161 14.64 -3.23 -4.76
C LEU A 161 16.09 -3.43 -4.32
N VAL A 162 16.67 -2.42 -3.66
CA VAL A 162 18.06 -2.48 -3.17
C VAL A 162 18.18 -3.35 -1.92
N ILE A 163 17.21 -3.23 -0.99
CA ILE A 163 17.29 -3.89 0.32
C ILE A 163 16.78 -5.34 0.26
N ALA A 164 15.79 -5.64 -0.57
CA ALA A 164 15.09 -6.93 -0.56
C ALA A 164 16.00 -8.15 -0.71
N PRO A 165 16.99 -8.20 -1.64
CA PRO A 165 17.84 -9.39 -1.77
C PRO A 165 18.68 -9.65 -0.51
N GLY A 166 19.28 -8.58 0.07
CA GLY A 166 20.08 -8.70 1.30
C GLY A 166 19.22 -9.12 2.50
N LEU A 167 18.03 -8.55 2.60
CA LEU A 167 17.11 -8.89 3.69
C LEU A 167 16.56 -10.31 3.54
N ASN A 168 16.25 -10.74 2.31
CA ASN A 168 15.84 -12.11 2.02
C ASN A 168 16.91 -13.13 2.39
N ALA A 169 18.19 -12.81 2.19
CA ALA A 169 19.29 -13.70 2.59
C ALA A 169 19.37 -13.93 4.11
N VAL A 170 18.86 -13.00 4.92
CA VAL A 170 18.90 -13.08 6.39
C VAL A 170 17.61 -13.69 6.97
N ILE A 171 16.45 -13.25 6.52
CA ILE A 171 15.15 -13.62 7.12
C ILE A 171 14.26 -14.47 6.21
N GLY A 172 14.66 -14.68 4.96
CA GLY A 172 13.91 -15.44 3.96
C GLY A 172 12.58 -14.80 3.56
N LEU A 173 11.87 -15.43 2.64
CA LEU A 173 10.55 -14.98 2.18
C LEU A 173 9.51 -14.93 3.32
N PRO A 174 9.42 -15.91 4.24
CA PRO A 174 8.53 -15.82 5.40
C PRO A 174 8.79 -14.59 6.27
N GLY A 175 10.06 -14.27 6.52
CA GLY A 175 10.45 -13.09 7.30
C GLY A 175 10.09 -11.78 6.60
N LEU A 176 10.20 -11.70 5.27
CA LEU A 176 9.75 -10.55 4.50
C LEU A 176 8.23 -10.33 4.61
N PHE A 177 7.44 -11.40 4.57
CA PHE A 177 6.01 -11.31 4.78
C PHE A 177 5.64 -10.91 6.22
N ALA A 178 6.34 -11.44 7.23
CA ALA A 178 6.17 -11.04 8.62
C ALA A 178 6.50 -9.55 8.83
N LEU A 179 7.60 -9.07 8.23
CA LEU A 179 7.95 -7.65 8.22
C LEU A 179 6.87 -6.80 7.55
N THR A 180 6.35 -7.25 6.40
CA THR A 180 5.25 -6.58 5.69
C THR A 180 4.01 -6.46 6.56
N ALA A 181 3.65 -7.51 7.31
CA ALA A 181 2.55 -7.48 8.25
C ALA A 181 2.78 -6.46 9.39
N GLY A 182 4.00 -6.40 9.92
CA GLY A 182 4.40 -5.42 10.94
C GLY A 182 4.27 -3.98 10.43
N LEU A 183 4.75 -3.71 9.20
CA LEU A 183 4.62 -2.40 8.55
C LEU A 183 3.15 -2.02 8.32
N ALA A 184 2.30 -2.98 7.95
CA ALA A 184 0.86 -2.75 7.82
C ALA A 184 0.21 -2.43 9.17
N GLY A 185 0.60 -3.12 10.24
CA GLY A 185 0.18 -2.83 11.61
C GLY A 185 0.56 -1.41 12.06
N LEU A 186 1.79 -0.98 11.77
CA LEU A 186 2.21 0.41 11.98
C LEU A 186 1.36 1.38 11.16
N GLY A 187 0.99 1.01 9.94
CA GLY A 187 0.06 1.77 9.11
C GLY A 187 -1.30 1.95 9.76
N VAL A 188 -1.87 0.90 10.37
CA VAL A 188 -3.14 1.00 11.13
C VAL A 188 -3.01 1.98 12.28
N VAL A 189 -1.95 1.88 13.08
CA VAL A 189 -1.68 2.81 14.20
C VAL A 189 -1.57 4.25 13.67
N ALA A 190 -0.84 4.44 12.57
CA ALA A 190 -0.67 5.77 11.96
C ALA A 190 -2.00 6.38 11.50
N VAL A 191 -2.92 5.57 10.91
CA VAL A 191 -4.25 6.04 10.50
C VAL A 191 -5.08 6.45 11.71
N LEU A 192 -5.05 5.67 12.77
CA LEU A 192 -5.86 5.94 13.96
C LEU A 192 -5.40 7.18 14.74
N TRP A 193 -4.09 7.44 14.78
CA TRP A 193 -3.51 8.45 15.67
C TRP A 193 -3.02 9.71 14.94
N TRP A 194 -2.56 9.61 13.70
CA TRP A 194 -1.92 10.72 12.98
C TRP A 194 -2.77 11.33 11.87
N VAL A 195 -3.66 10.56 11.28
CA VAL A 195 -4.53 11.09 10.21
C VAL A 195 -5.67 11.87 10.89
N PRO A 196 -5.87 13.16 10.52
CA PRO A 196 -6.91 14.02 11.09
C PRO A 196 -8.33 13.52 10.84
#